data_76158fb3b1450b6508daa0c9fb14c5af
#
_entry.id   76158fb3b1450b6508daa0c9fb14c5af
#
_cell.length_a   1.000
_cell.length_b   1.000
_cell.length_c   1.000
_cell.angle_alpha   90.00
_cell.angle_beta   90.00
_cell.angle_gamma   90.00
#
_symmetry.space_group_name_H-M   'P 1'
#
loop_
_entity.id
_entity.type
_entity.pdbx_description
1 polymer ?
#
loop_
_entity_poly.entity_id
_entity_poly.type
_entity_poly.pdbx_seq_one_letter_code
_entity_poly.pdbx_strand_id
1 'polypeptide(L)'
;MRLGETMAYIPDSGDIVWITFNPQAGHEQAGHRPALVLSPKAYNGKVGLAILCPITSQVKGYPFEVLIPEGLEVKGAILSDQVKSLDWKARKAEFACKLPSEKFNEVVKKLSTLIREQLQNM
;
A
#
# COMPACT_ATOMS: atom_id res chain seq x y z
N MET A 1 18.99 -27.27 -2.42
CA MET A 1 17.80 -26.46 -2.50
C MET A 1 18.07 -25.05 -1.98
N ARG A 2 17.49 -24.13 -2.55
CA ARG A 2 17.72 -22.78 -2.14
C ARG A 2 16.54 -22.26 -1.39
N LEU A 3 16.76 -22.05 -0.11
CA LEU A 3 15.71 -21.52 0.73
C LEU A 3 15.23 -20.19 0.24
N GLY A 4 16.11 -19.38 -0.34
CA GLY A 4 15.72 -18.07 -0.82
C GLY A 4 14.65 -18.14 -1.88
N GLU A 5 14.63 -19.19 -2.66
CA GLU A 5 13.66 -19.31 -3.71
C GLU A 5 12.26 -19.60 -3.18
N THR A 6 12.20 -20.35 -2.08
CA THR A 6 10.91 -20.64 -1.48
C THR A 6 10.45 -19.57 -0.52
N MET A 7 11.34 -18.61 -0.23
CA MET A 7 11.04 -17.55 0.71
C MET A 7 10.77 -16.23 -0.01
N ALA A 8 10.33 -16.31 -1.25
CA ALA A 8 10.02 -15.12 -2.00
C ALA A 8 8.94 -14.31 -1.28
N TYR A 9 9.13 -13.00 -1.28
CA TYR A 9 8.23 -12.11 -0.58
C TYR A 9 6.88 -12.02 -1.28
N ILE A 10 5.81 -12.11 -0.52
CA ILE A 10 4.46 -11.83 -0.97
C ILE A 10 3.91 -10.75 -0.06
N PRO A 11 3.44 -9.63 -0.61
CA PRO A 11 2.91 -8.56 0.24
C PRO A 11 1.71 -9.01 1.06
N ASP A 12 1.61 -8.46 2.27
CA ASP A 12 0.52 -8.77 3.18
C ASP A 12 -0.12 -7.48 3.68
N SER A 13 -1.33 -7.59 4.19
CA SER A 13 -2.03 -6.44 4.75
C SER A 13 -1.17 -5.76 5.80
N GLY A 14 -1.06 -4.44 5.71
CA GLY A 14 -0.30 -3.68 6.67
C GLY A 14 1.16 -3.49 6.30
N ASP A 15 1.63 -4.19 5.28
CA ASP A 15 3.00 -3.97 4.80
C ASP A 15 3.08 -2.65 4.07
N ILE A 16 4.16 -1.92 4.31
CA ILE A 16 4.52 -0.80 3.45
C ILE A 16 5.60 -1.32 2.53
N VAL A 17 5.39 -1.13 1.23
CA VAL A 17 6.30 -1.66 0.22
C VAL A 17 6.75 -0.54 -0.70
N TRP A 18 7.93 -0.70 -1.27
CA TRP A 18 8.38 0.11 -2.40
C TRP A 18 7.89 -0.59 -3.66
N ILE A 19 7.27 0.17 -4.55
CA ILE A 19 6.67 -0.43 -5.73
C ILE A 19 6.71 0.58 -6.88
N THR A 20 6.79 0.08 -8.10
CA THR A 20 6.84 0.92 -9.29
C THR A 20 5.42 1.19 -9.77
N PHE A 21 5.01 2.46 -9.71
CA PHE A 21 3.66 2.84 -10.14
C PHE A 21 3.60 3.11 -11.64
N ASN A 22 4.69 3.54 -12.21
CA ASN A 22 4.73 3.97 -13.61
C ASN A 22 5.79 3.23 -14.37
N PRO A 23 5.60 1.94 -14.63
CA PRO A 23 6.68 1.15 -15.20
C PRO A 23 7.07 1.54 -16.62
N GLN A 24 6.14 2.12 -17.38
CA GLN A 24 6.48 2.45 -18.75
C GLN A 24 7.23 3.76 -18.89
N ALA A 25 7.34 4.54 -17.85
CA ALA A 25 8.15 5.75 -17.91
C ALA A 25 9.60 5.34 -18.11
N GLY A 26 10.28 5.99 -18.97
CA GLY A 26 11.67 5.67 -19.21
C GLY A 26 12.58 6.00 -18.05
N HIS A 27 12.05 6.57 -17.01
CA HIS A 27 12.80 6.97 -15.83
C HIS A 27 12.31 6.17 -14.65
N GLU A 28 12.88 5.03 -14.48
CA GLU A 28 12.36 4.06 -13.55
C GLU A 28 12.33 4.54 -12.12
N GLN A 29 13.25 5.41 -11.73
CA GLN A 29 13.22 5.86 -10.35
C GLN A 29 12.01 6.69 -10.04
N ALA A 30 11.50 7.39 -11.03
CA ALA A 30 10.38 8.30 -10.78
C ALA A 30 9.14 7.55 -10.35
N GLY A 31 9.01 6.29 -10.76
CA GLY A 31 7.82 5.54 -10.40
C GLY A 31 7.95 4.67 -9.18
N HIS A 32 9.14 4.59 -8.58
CA HIS A 32 9.37 3.70 -7.44
C HIS A 32 9.02 4.44 -6.16
N ARG A 33 7.86 4.13 -5.59
CA ARG A 33 7.31 4.86 -4.48
C ARG A 33 6.81 3.94 -3.40
N PRO A 34 6.64 4.45 -2.17
CA PRO A 34 6.08 3.62 -1.11
C PRO A 34 4.57 3.55 -1.20
N ALA A 35 4.02 2.44 -0.74
CA ALA A 35 2.58 2.22 -0.72
C ALA A 35 2.23 1.29 0.42
N LEU A 36 1.01 1.46 0.95
CA LEU A 36 0.48 0.58 1.98
C LEU A 36 -0.35 -0.51 1.33
N VAL A 37 -0.06 -1.75 1.67
CA VAL A 37 -0.81 -2.90 1.16
C VAL A 37 -2.04 -3.11 2.03
N LEU A 38 -3.20 -3.16 1.40
CA LEU A 38 -4.47 -3.36 2.10
C LEU A 38 -4.91 -4.82 2.06
N SER A 39 -4.70 -5.48 0.93
CA SER A 39 -5.20 -6.84 0.75
C SER A 39 -4.29 -7.86 1.39
N PRO A 40 -4.86 -9.01 1.81
CA PRO A 40 -4.08 -10.01 2.53
C PRO A 40 -3.21 -10.84 1.62
N LYS A 41 -2.19 -11.42 2.23
CA LYS A 41 -1.21 -12.25 1.54
C LYS A 41 -1.87 -13.38 0.75
N ALA A 42 -2.90 -14.00 1.33
CA ALA A 42 -3.57 -15.10 0.66
C ALA A 42 -4.15 -14.67 -0.68
N TYR A 43 -4.77 -13.50 -0.72
CA TYR A 43 -5.29 -12.96 -1.97
C TYR A 43 -4.15 -12.57 -2.91
N ASN A 44 -3.17 -11.87 -2.38
CA ASN A 44 -2.09 -11.33 -3.20
C ASN A 44 -1.28 -12.44 -3.87
N GLY A 45 -1.02 -13.50 -3.13
CA GLY A 45 -0.25 -14.60 -3.67
C GLY A 45 -1.02 -15.42 -4.67
N LYS A 46 -2.33 -15.56 -4.46
CA LYS A 46 -3.15 -16.37 -5.34
C LYS A 46 -3.49 -15.64 -6.64
N VAL A 47 -3.83 -14.38 -6.53
CA VAL A 47 -4.33 -13.61 -7.66
C VAL A 47 -3.20 -12.92 -8.43
N GLY A 48 -2.13 -12.58 -7.73
CA GLY A 48 -1.02 -11.87 -8.37
C GLY A 48 -1.19 -10.37 -8.37
N LEU A 49 -2.25 -9.88 -7.74
CA LEU A 49 -2.49 -8.44 -7.58
C LEU A 49 -2.47 -8.10 -6.11
N ALA A 50 -2.28 -6.83 -5.80
CA ALA A 50 -2.43 -6.34 -4.44
C ALA A 50 -3.20 -5.03 -4.50
N ILE A 51 -4.08 -4.85 -3.54
CA ILE A 51 -4.83 -3.60 -3.39
C ILE A 51 -4.04 -2.74 -2.43
N LEU A 52 -3.71 -1.53 -2.85
CA LEU A 52 -2.85 -0.69 -2.03
C LEU A 52 -3.15 0.79 -2.20
N CYS A 53 -2.62 1.58 -1.29
CA CYS A 53 -2.75 3.03 -1.29
C CYS A 53 -1.36 3.64 -1.39
N PRO A 54 -1.16 4.64 -2.23
CA PRO A 54 0.13 5.30 -2.31
C PRO A 54 0.40 6.14 -1.07
N ILE A 55 1.67 6.38 -0.84
CA ILE A 55 2.13 7.22 0.26
C ILE A 55 2.83 8.43 -0.33
N THR A 56 2.48 9.62 0.15
CA THR A 56 3.08 10.84 -0.33
C THR A 56 4.00 11.44 0.72
N SER A 57 5.10 12.00 0.27
CA SER A 57 5.97 12.75 1.17
C SER A 57 5.49 14.18 1.35
N GLN A 58 4.53 14.61 0.53
CA GLN A 58 4.01 15.97 0.60
C GLN A 58 2.67 15.97 1.32
N VAL A 59 2.75 16.07 2.64
CA VAL A 59 1.57 16.03 3.49
C VAL A 59 0.84 17.37 3.39
N LYS A 60 -0.45 17.31 3.05
CA LYS A 60 -1.25 18.52 2.86
C LYS A 60 -2.37 18.67 3.87
N GLY A 61 -2.58 17.67 4.71
CA GLY A 61 -3.62 17.75 5.72
C GLY A 61 -5.01 17.41 5.22
N TYR A 62 -5.13 16.74 4.10
CA TYR A 62 -6.43 16.30 3.62
C TYR A 62 -7.05 15.30 4.60
N PRO A 63 -8.39 15.29 4.67
CA PRO A 63 -9.06 14.37 5.61
C PRO A 63 -8.75 12.91 5.40
N PHE A 64 -8.41 12.50 4.17
CA PHE A 64 -8.15 11.09 3.89
C PHE A 64 -6.68 10.71 4.01
N GLU A 65 -5.83 11.65 4.40
CA GLU A 65 -4.44 11.35 4.68
C GLU A 65 -4.32 10.74 6.07
N VAL A 66 -3.52 9.69 6.17
CA VAL A 66 -3.18 9.11 7.47
C VAL A 66 -1.68 9.21 7.64
N LEU A 67 -1.25 9.94 8.65
CA LEU A 67 0.17 10.16 8.87
C LEU A 67 0.84 8.88 9.32
N ILE A 68 2.02 8.63 8.77
CA ILE A 68 2.84 7.51 9.18
C ILE A 68 3.55 7.91 10.48
N PRO A 69 3.51 7.05 11.51
CA PRO A 69 4.15 7.41 12.78
C PRO A 69 5.65 7.58 12.64
N GLU A 70 6.21 8.39 13.51
CA GLU A 70 7.64 8.59 13.56
C GLU A 70 8.34 7.27 13.86
N GLY A 71 9.56 7.15 13.38
CA GLY A 71 10.36 5.98 13.67
C GLY A 71 10.32 4.89 12.65
N LEU A 72 9.45 5.00 11.66
CA LEU A 72 9.42 4.02 10.57
C LEU A 72 10.33 4.47 9.44
N GLU A 73 10.66 3.52 8.58
CA GLU A 73 11.58 3.78 7.49
C GLU A 73 10.97 4.66 6.41
N VAL A 74 9.66 4.70 6.34
CA VAL A 74 8.95 5.50 5.36
C VAL A 74 8.24 6.63 6.09
N LYS A 75 8.30 7.83 5.51
CA LYS A 75 7.69 9.00 6.10
C LYS A 75 6.65 9.57 5.16
N GLY A 76 5.68 10.28 5.73
CA GLY A 76 4.67 10.94 4.94
C GLY A 76 3.27 10.57 5.34
N ALA A 77 2.37 10.54 4.37
CA ALA A 77 0.96 10.25 4.62
C ALA A 77 0.44 9.26 3.62
N ILE A 78 -0.38 8.34 4.11
CA ILE A 78 -1.05 7.35 3.29
C ILE A 78 -2.30 8.00 2.72
N LEU A 79 -2.50 7.89 1.42
CA LEU A 79 -3.64 8.47 0.74
C LEU A 79 -4.75 7.44 0.69
N SER A 80 -5.60 7.45 1.71
CA SER A 80 -6.61 6.40 1.91
C SER A 80 -7.64 6.34 0.79
N ASP A 81 -7.84 7.43 0.08
CA ASP A 81 -8.84 7.48 -0.98
C ASP A 81 -8.28 7.16 -2.36
N GLN A 82 -6.99 6.86 -2.46
CA GLN A 82 -6.38 6.59 -3.77
C GLN A 82 -6.00 5.12 -3.88
N VAL A 83 -7.00 4.28 -3.84
CA VAL A 83 -6.80 2.84 -3.87
C VAL A 83 -6.50 2.38 -5.29
N LYS A 84 -5.51 1.51 -5.41
CA LYS A 84 -5.13 0.94 -6.70
C LYS A 84 -4.95 -0.55 -6.56
N SER A 85 -5.25 -1.26 -7.62
CA SER A 85 -5.00 -2.69 -7.72
C SER A 85 -3.87 -2.88 -8.71
N LEU A 86 -2.74 -3.39 -8.26
CA LEU A 86 -1.54 -3.46 -9.07
C LEU A 86 -0.94 -4.85 -9.05
N ASP A 87 -0.27 -5.20 -10.15
CA ASP A 87 0.50 -6.43 -10.25
C ASP A 87 1.80 -6.21 -9.49
N TRP A 88 1.81 -6.69 -8.25
CA TRP A 88 2.90 -6.37 -7.34
C TRP A 88 4.22 -7.03 -7.76
N LYS A 89 4.15 -8.17 -8.44
CA LYS A 89 5.35 -8.86 -8.85
C LYS A 89 6.00 -8.17 -10.05
N ALA A 90 5.20 -7.84 -11.04
CA ALA A 90 5.71 -7.15 -12.21
C ALA A 90 6.26 -5.77 -11.83
N ARG A 91 5.69 -5.16 -10.82
CA ARG A 91 6.11 -3.84 -10.37
C ARG A 91 7.13 -3.90 -9.26
N LYS A 92 7.65 -5.09 -8.98
CA LYS A 92 8.80 -5.31 -8.10
C LYS A 92 8.59 -4.77 -6.70
N ALA A 93 7.49 -5.16 -6.09
CA ALA A 93 7.20 -4.75 -4.72
C ALA A 93 8.26 -5.30 -3.78
N GLU A 94 8.79 -4.42 -2.92
CA GLU A 94 9.79 -4.79 -1.93
C GLU A 94 9.34 -4.32 -0.56
N PHE A 95 9.47 -5.18 0.42
CA PHE A 95 9.08 -4.85 1.78
C PHE A 95 9.93 -3.72 2.34
N ALA A 96 9.28 -2.72 2.91
CA ALA A 96 9.99 -1.63 3.60
C ALA A 96 9.82 -1.75 5.11
N CYS A 97 8.57 -1.79 5.56
CA CYS A 97 8.31 -1.86 7.01
C CYS A 97 6.83 -2.22 7.20
N LYS A 98 6.46 -2.44 8.45
CA LYS A 98 5.09 -2.79 8.81
C LYS A 98 4.42 -1.59 9.45
N LEU A 99 3.24 -1.24 8.99
CA LEU A 99 2.48 -0.17 9.61
C LEU A 99 1.79 -0.70 10.86
N PRO A 100 1.81 0.05 11.98
CA PRO A 100 1.08 -0.41 13.17
C PRO A 100 -0.40 -0.61 12.87
N SER A 101 -0.98 -1.62 13.50
CA SER A 101 -2.35 -2.02 13.17
C SER A 101 -3.36 -0.92 13.43
N GLU A 102 -3.14 -0.09 14.43
CA GLU A 102 -4.11 0.98 14.69
C GLU A 102 -4.10 2.00 13.56
N LYS A 103 -2.95 2.24 12.93
CA LYS A 103 -2.89 3.12 11.77
C LYS A 103 -3.51 2.47 10.55
N PHE A 104 -3.27 1.18 10.39
CA PHE A 104 -3.90 0.43 9.32
C PHE A 104 -5.41 0.53 9.42
N ASN A 105 -5.94 0.35 10.63
CA ASN A 105 -7.38 0.44 10.85
C ASN A 105 -7.91 1.83 10.56
N GLU A 106 -7.11 2.85 10.82
CA GLU A 106 -7.51 4.21 10.51
C GLU A 106 -7.66 4.41 9.01
N VAL A 107 -6.73 3.84 8.23
CA VAL A 107 -6.81 3.92 6.78
C VAL A 107 -8.07 3.22 6.27
N VAL A 108 -8.31 2.01 6.76
CA VAL A 108 -9.47 1.24 6.33
C VAL A 108 -10.75 1.96 6.70
N LYS A 109 -10.81 2.55 7.88
CA LYS A 109 -11.99 3.27 8.32
C LYS A 109 -12.28 4.45 7.41
N LYS A 110 -11.25 5.22 7.06
CA LYS A 110 -11.45 6.37 6.18
C LYS A 110 -11.91 5.92 4.79
N LEU A 111 -11.28 4.89 4.26
CA LEU A 111 -11.69 4.37 2.96
C LEU A 111 -13.13 3.87 3.00
N SER A 112 -13.49 3.20 4.08
CA SER A 112 -14.84 2.63 4.22
C SER A 112 -15.92 3.67 4.11
N THR A 113 -15.68 4.88 4.59
CA THR A 113 -16.70 5.91 4.52
C THR A 113 -17.08 6.23 3.09
N LEU A 114 -16.14 6.07 2.17
CA LEU A 114 -16.40 6.35 0.78
C LEU A 114 -17.19 5.25 0.08
N ILE A 115 -17.18 4.08 0.66
CA ILE A 115 -17.85 2.93 0.06
C ILE A 115 -19.19 2.68 0.74
N ARG A 116 -19.20 2.67 2.05
CA ARG A 116 -20.37 2.25 2.80
C ARG A 116 -21.37 3.35 3.04
N GLU A 117 -20.94 4.58 2.89
CA GLU A 117 -21.85 5.70 3.14
C GLU A 117 -23.04 5.66 2.20
N GLN A 118 -22.80 5.23 0.95
CA GLN A 118 -23.88 5.08 -0.01
C GLN A 118 -24.95 4.12 0.53
N LEU A 119 -24.50 3.02 1.10
CA LEU A 119 -25.44 2.04 1.62
C LEU A 119 -26.24 2.58 2.79
N GLN A 120 -25.61 3.41 3.61
CA GLN A 120 -26.29 3.96 4.78
C GLN A 120 -27.34 4.97 4.41
N ASN A 121 -27.20 5.61 3.27
CA ASN A 121 -28.13 6.61 2.82
C ASN A 121 -29.28 6.03 2.02
N MET A 122 -29.24 4.75 1.79
CA MET A 122 -30.34 4.09 1.09
C MET A 122 -31.36 3.58 2.08
#